data_e65d7e877140a3d07ad91efb91630e0b
#
_entry.id   e65d7e877140a3d07ad91efb91630e0b
#
_cell.length_a   1.000
_cell.length_b   1.000
_cell.length_c   1.000
_cell.angle_alpha   90.00
_cell.angle_beta   90.00
_cell.angle_gamma   90.00
#
_symmetry.space_group_name_H-M   'P 1'
#
loop_
_entity.id
_entity.type
_entity.pdbx_description
1 polymer ?
#
loop_
_entity_poly.entity_id
_entity_poly.type
_entity_poly.pdbx_seq_one_letter_code
_entity_poly.pdbx_strand_id
1 'polypeptide(L)'
;MLKGKQGCFRQNLLGKRVDYSGRSVIVVGPDLKIFQCGLPKEMAIELFKPFVIKELISQGMAQNVKSAKKMVDRVQSEVFDVLEEVIKEHPVMLNRAPTLHRLGIQAFEPILVEGKAIRLHPLVCTAFNADFDGDQMAVHLPLSVEAQAECRFLLLSPNNLLKPSDGGPVAVPSQDMVLGIYYLTQERPEALGTDRAFRSLNEAILAYDNHQIDLHARIHVRREGFDADGKPIRQLITSTVGRFLFNEILDQDLGFVDRSIPGNELVPEINFLVTKKDLKKILEKVIEVHGTTKTAEVLDRIKAIGNKFSTRAAMTVSVSDMTVPAHKKQVLDEAQQKVDEVNLRFRYGESTDEERYKGVVEIWNEADNRLTKDLMAGLDRYNNIFMMAHSGARGSEKQIKQLAGMRGLMADTSGRTIELPIKSNFREGLDVLEYFMSAHGARKGLPRFAHRPDDALSAIVHFLRNDAVVSCALS
;
A
#
# COMPACT_ATOMS: atom_id res chain seq x y z
N MET A 1 -21.21 -21.92 34.97
CA MET A 1 -20.55 -20.64 35.31
C MET A 1 -19.04 -20.61 35.08
N LEU A 2 -18.32 -21.75 35.10
CA LEU A 2 -16.84 -21.74 34.94
C LEU A 2 -16.36 -21.94 33.48
N LYS A 3 -17.09 -22.73 32.65
CA LYS A 3 -16.72 -23.08 31.26
C LYS A 3 -17.36 -22.13 30.22
N GLY A 4 -16.72 -22.00 29.06
CA GLY A 4 -17.20 -21.28 27.90
C GLY A 4 -16.70 -19.82 27.82
N LYS A 5 -17.09 -19.08 26.77
CA LYS A 5 -16.65 -17.70 26.51
C LYS A 5 -17.11 -16.70 27.58
N GLN A 6 -18.25 -16.96 28.23
CA GLN A 6 -18.82 -16.15 29.31
C GLN A 6 -18.48 -16.70 30.70
N GLY A 7 -17.68 -17.78 30.80
CA GLY A 7 -17.24 -18.35 32.05
C GLY A 7 -16.24 -17.46 32.79
N CYS A 8 -16.23 -17.56 34.12
CA CYS A 8 -15.40 -16.71 35.00
C CYS A 8 -13.90 -16.77 34.63
N PHE A 9 -13.38 -17.92 34.20
CA PHE A 9 -11.99 -18.04 33.80
C PHE A 9 -11.63 -17.21 32.56
N ARG A 10 -12.51 -17.16 31.54
CA ARG A 10 -12.25 -16.36 30.34
C ARG A 10 -12.61 -14.90 30.51
N GLN A 11 -13.67 -14.59 31.26
CA GLN A 11 -14.19 -13.23 31.37
C GLN A 11 -13.50 -12.39 32.43
N ASN A 12 -13.02 -12.99 33.54
CA ASN A 12 -12.53 -12.25 34.69
C ASN A 12 -11.10 -12.61 35.12
N LEU A 13 -10.58 -13.79 34.74
CA LEU A 13 -9.24 -14.23 35.12
C LEU A 13 -8.22 -14.01 33.99
N LEU A 14 -8.51 -14.53 32.79
CA LEU A 14 -7.63 -14.41 31.62
C LEU A 14 -7.70 -13.03 30.97
N GLY A 15 -8.71 -12.23 31.26
CA GLY A 15 -8.88 -10.87 30.81
C GLY A 15 -9.91 -10.16 31.68
N LYS A 16 -9.73 -8.86 31.88
CA LYS A 16 -10.66 -8.01 32.65
C LYS A 16 -11.03 -6.80 31.81
N ARG A 17 -12.19 -6.20 32.08
CA ARG A 17 -12.50 -4.87 31.59
C ARG A 17 -11.58 -3.88 32.30
N VAL A 18 -11.01 -2.97 31.53
CA VAL A 18 -10.09 -1.95 32.04
C VAL A 18 -10.66 -0.55 31.80
N ASP A 19 -10.45 0.33 32.78
CA ASP A 19 -10.77 1.74 32.64
C ASP A 19 -9.74 2.47 31.78
N TYR A 20 -9.97 3.70 31.41
CA TYR A 20 -9.12 4.53 30.55
C TYR A 20 -8.85 3.85 29.18
N SER A 21 -9.88 3.23 28.66
CA SER A 21 -9.86 2.60 27.35
C SER A 21 -11.14 2.93 26.57
N GLY A 22 -11.01 2.95 25.26
CA GLY A 22 -12.12 3.20 24.35
C GLY A 22 -11.97 2.36 23.08
N ARG A 23 -13.01 2.34 22.27
CA ARG A 23 -13.00 1.64 20.98
C ARG A 23 -13.79 2.44 19.96
N SER A 24 -13.24 2.59 18.77
CA SER A 24 -13.94 3.22 17.64
C SER A 24 -13.48 2.65 16.32
N VAL A 25 -14.24 2.97 15.27
CA VAL A 25 -13.89 2.67 13.88
C VAL A 25 -12.64 3.47 13.50
N ILE A 26 -11.81 2.90 12.63
CA ILE A 26 -10.63 3.57 12.08
C ILE A 26 -10.90 4.12 10.68
N VAL A 27 -10.28 5.25 10.39
CA VAL A 27 -10.25 5.86 9.05
C VAL A 27 -8.82 6.28 8.71
N VAL A 28 -8.53 6.45 7.43
CA VAL A 28 -7.22 6.89 6.99
C VAL A 28 -6.93 8.32 7.41
N GLY A 29 -5.70 8.58 7.88
CA GLY A 29 -5.18 9.91 8.18
C GLY A 29 -3.92 10.19 7.35
N PRO A 30 -4.07 10.66 6.09
CA PRO A 30 -2.92 10.88 5.21
C PRO A 30 -2.02 12.02 5.69
N ASP A 31 -2.56 12.98 6.43
CA ASP A 31 -1.84 14.16 6.94
C ASP A 31 -1.01 13.85 8.20
N LEU A 32 -1.30 12.75 8.88
CA LEU A 32 -0.60 12.35 10.10
C LEU A 32 0.86 12.01 9.81
N LYS A 33 1.73 12.30 10.78
CA LYS A 33 3.08 11.72 10.81
C LYS A 33 3.03 10.29 11.34
N ILE A 34 4.06 9.50 11.06
CA ILE A 34 4.06 8.06 11.40
C ILE A 34 3.91 7.79 12.91
N PHE A 35 4.36 8.71 13.75
CA PHE A 35 4.23 8.59 15.20
C PHE A 35 2.90 9.18 15.75
N GLN A 36 2.03 9.72 14.90
CA GLN A 36 0.79 10.39 15.28
C GLN A 36 -0.43 9.52 15.00
N CYS A 37 -1.47 9.69 15.84
CA CYS A 37 -2.81 9.20 15.56
C CYS A 37 -3.84 10.30 15.81
N GLY A 38 -4.93 10.28 15.05
CA GLY A 38 -6.04 11.19 15.25
C GLY A 38 -7.05 10.60 16.24
N LEU A 39 -7.22 11.24 17.40
CA LEU A 39 -8.16 10.80 18.41
C LEU A 39 -9.41 11.71 18.40
N PRO A 40 -10.64 11.14 18.30
CA PRO A 40 -11.87 11.91 18.37
C PRO A 40 -11.95 12.76 19.68
N LYS A 41 -12.31 14.03 19.54
CA LYS A 41 -12.40 14.95 20.70
C LYS A 41 -13.27 14.42 21.84
N GLU A 42 -14.43 13.85 21.51
CA GLU A 42 -15.35 13.26 22.51
C GLU A 42 -14.70 12.09 23.27
N MET A 43 -13.95 11.25 22.59
CA MET A 43 -13.23 10.12 23.18
C MET A 43 -12.06 10.63 24.05
N ALA A 44 -11.33 11.62 23.56
CA ALA A 44 -10.20 12.19 24.26
C ALA A 44 -10.61 12.82 25.60
N ILE A 45 -11.70 13.56 25.64
CA ILE A 45 -12.21 14.16 26.88
C ILE A 45 -12.49 13.09 27.94
N GLU A 46 -13.13 11.99 27.59
CA GLU A 46 -13.44 10.92 28.55
C GLU A 46 -12.19 10.16 29.00
N LEU A 47 -11.26 9.87 28.09
CA LEU A 47 -10.02 9.17 28.42
C LEU A 47 -9.10 10.01 29.33
N PHE A 48 -8.94 11.30 29.01
CA PHE A 48 -8.04 12.21 29.71
C PHE A 48 -8.72 13.00 30.87
N LYS A 49 -9.98 12.69 31.20
CA LYS A 49 -10.80 13.40 32.16
C LYS A 49 -10.08 13.74 33.47
N PRO A 50 -9.38 12.83 34.17
CA PRO A 50 -8.67 13.16 35.40
C PRO A 50 -7.51 14.14 35.22
N PHE A 51 -6.80 14.00 34.09
CA PHE A 51 -5.64 14.85 33.78
C PHE A 51 -6.10 16.28 33.46
N VAL A 52 -7.17 16.41 32.67
CA VAL A 52 -7.79 17.70 32.36
C VAL A 52 -8.34 18.37 33.61
N ILE A 53 -9.02 17.64 34.52
CA ILE A 53 -9.52 18.17 35.80
C ILE A 53 -8.35 18.69 36.67
N LYS A 54 -7.25 17.93 36.72
CA LYS A 54 -6.05 18.35 37.44
C LYS A 54 -5.51 19.67 36.88
N GLU A 55 -5.39 19.74 35.55
CA GLU A 55 -4.80 20.89 34.87
C GLU A 55 -5.70 22.14 34.97
N LEU A 56 -7.02 22.01 34.84
CA LEU A 56 -7.98 23.09 35.04
C LEU A 56 -7.88 23.72 36.45
N ILE A 57 -7.56 22.91 37.47
CA ILE A 57 -7.36 23.41 38.86
C ILE A 57 -5.99 24.06 38.97
N SER A 58 -4.92 23.49 38.38
CA SER A 58 -3.57 24.02 38.41
C SER A 58 -3.47 25.39 37.74
N GLN A 59 -4.18 25.60 36.64
CA GLN A 59 -4.27 26.88 35.92
C GLN A 59 -5.23 27.88 36.53
N GLY A 60 -5.92 27.51 37.65
CA GLY A 60 -6.84 28.40 38.35
C GLY A 60 -8.18 28.66 37.67
N MET A 61 -8.47 27.94 36.57
CA MET A 61 -9.75 28.03 35.83
C MET A 61 -10.90 27.43 36.61
N ALA A 62 -10.62 26.49 37.51
CA ALA A 62 -11.60 25.87 38.39
C ALA A 62 -11.13 25.92 39.83
N GLN A 63 -12.02 26.31 40.76
CA GLN A 63 -11.69 26.43 42.20
C GLN A 63 -11.59 25.07 42.91
N ASN A 64 -12.29 24.06 42.42
CA ASN A 64 -12.31 22.72 43.01
C ASN A 64 -12.67 21.66 42.00
N VAL A 65 -12.46 20.39 42.35
CA VAL A 65 -12.73 19.21 41.49
C VAL A 65 -14.18 19.17 41.00
N LYS A 66 -15.15 19.58 41.84
CA LYS A 66 -16.58 19.58 41.49
C LYS A 66 -16.90 20.62 40.41
N SER A 67 -16.27 21.79 40.48
CA SER A 67 -16.40 22.83 39.45
C SER A 67 -15.73 22.39 38.14
N ALA A 68 -14.50 21.88 38.20
CA ALA A 68 -13.78 21.38 37.04
C ALA A 68 -14.56 20.25 36.34
N LYS A 69 -15.11 19.29 37.08
CA LYS A 69 -15.94 18.23 36.53
C LYS A 69 -17.18 18.77 35.84
N LYS A 70 -17.85 19.79 36.37
CA LYS A 70 -18.99 20.43 35.71
C LYS A 70 -18.59 21.12 34.38
N MET A 71 -17.40 21.73 34.32
CA MET A 71 -16.88 22.34 33.07
C MET A 71 -16.63 21.29 32.03
N VAL A 72 -16.00 20.17 32.39
CA VAL A 72 -15.75 19.04 31.51
C VAL A 72 -17.06 18.40 31.03
N ASP A 73 -18.02 18.12 31.93
CA ASP A 73 -19.31 17.52 31.60
C ASP A 73 -20.17 18.43 30.68
N ARG A 74 -19.96 19.76 30.73
CA ARG A 74 -20.61 20.74 29.84
C ARG A 74 -19.84 21.02 28.57
N VAL A 75 -18.68 20.39 28.37
CA VAL A 75 -17.84 20.52 27.17
C VAL A 75 -17.59 21.98 26.79
N GLN A 76 -17.13 22.78 27.76
CA GLN A 76 -16.82 24.21 27.54
C GLN A 76 -15.58 24.34 26.64
N SER A 77 -15.47 25.48 25.90
CA SER A 77 -14.37 25.72 24.96
C SER A 77 -12.99 25.64 25.61
N GLU A 78 -12.86 26.19 26.82
CA GLU A 78 -11.60 26.21 27.57
C GLU A 78 -11.09 24.82 27.95
N VAL A 79 -12.00 23.82 28.01
CA VAL A 79 -11.64 22.42 28.26
C VAL A 79 -10.83 21.83 27.10
N PHE A 80 -11.12 22.24 25.86
CA PHE A 80 -10.37 21.75 24.68
C PHE A 80 -8.96 22.31 24.60
N ASP A 81 -8.76 23.58 25.03
CA ASP A 81 -7.44 24.20 25.04
C ASP A 81 -6.54 23.48 26.05
N VAL A 82 -7.07 23.22 27.27
CA VAL A 82 -6.36 22.44 28.29
C VAL A 82 -6.14 20.99 27.87
N LEU A 83 -7.12 20.38 27.20
CA LEU A 83 -7.00 19.02 26.68
C LEU A 83 -5.87 18.93 25.64
N GLU A 84 -5.74 19.91 24.74
CA GLU A 84 -4.68 19.95 23.75
C GLU A 84 -3.28 20.05 24.40
N GLU A 85 -3.16 20.79 25.48
CA GLU A 85 -1.93 20.88 26.28
C GLU A 85 -1.57 19.54 26.95
N VAL A 86 -2.56 18.90 27.60
CA VAL A 86 -2.38 17.61 28.29
C VAL A 86 -2.00 16.49 27.36
N ILE A 87 -2.52 16.50 26.11
CA ILE A 87 -2.28 15.46 25.12
C ILE A 87 -0.86 15.52 24.54
N LYS A 88 -0.26 16.71 24.42
CA LYS A 88 1.03 16.91 23.71
C LYS A 88 2.16 15.99 24.17
N GLU A 89 2.17 15.59 25.42
CA GLU A 89 3.23 14.74 25.97
C GLU A 89 2.73 13.38 26.50
N HIS A 90 1.50 13.01 26.18
CA HIS A 90 0.89 11.81 26.72
C HIS A 90 0.58 10.80 25.61
N PRO A 91 1.45 9.80 25.36
CA PRO A 91 1.21 8.81 24.31
C PRO A 91 -0.01 7.94 24.64
N VAL A 92 -0.69 7.47 23.61
CA VAL A 92 -1.77 6.48 23.72
C VAL A 92 -1.38 5.20 22.97
N MET A 93 -1.85 4.06 23.46
CA MET A 93 -1.66 2.78 22.80
C MET A 93 -2.87 2.45 21.95
N LEU A 94 -2.64 2.05 20.69
CA LEU A 94 -3.66 1.51 19.82
C LEU A 94 -3.48 -0.01 19.67
N ASN A 95 -4.58 -0.74 19.71
CA ASN A 95 -4.60 -2.19 19.52
C ASN A 95 -5.70 -2.60 18.53
N ARG A 96 -5.38 -3.48 17.59
CA ARG A 96 -6.36 -4.17 16.74
C ARG A 96 -6.43 -5.64 17.11
N ALA A 97 -7.62 -6.13 17.44
CA ALA A 97 -7.87 -7.55 17.64
C ALA A 97 -8.16 -8.23 16.28
N PRO A 98 -7.64 -9.48 16.05
CA PRO A 98 -6.81 -10.28 16.96
C PRO A 98 -5.35 -9.80 17.00
N THR A 99 -4.74 -9.75 18.18
CA THR A 99 -3.33 -9.39 18.34
C THR A 99 -2.47 -10.63 18.09
N LEU A 100 -1.98 -10.79 16.87
CA LEU A 100 -1.22 -11.96 16.43
C LEU A 100 0.28 -11.86 16.75
N HIS A 101 0.81 -10.66 16.87
CA HIS A 101 2.21 -10.37 17.15
C HIS A 101 2.35 -9.03 17.88
N ARG A 102 3.56 -8.75 18.38
CA ARG A 102 3.84 -7.55 19.20
C ARG A 102 3.50 -6.22 18.50
N LEU A 103 3.57 -6.15 17.18
CA LEU A 103 3.25 -4.93 16.41
C LEU A 103 1.74 -4.65 16.30
N GLY A 104 0.89 -5.56 16.76
CA GLY A 104 -0.55 -5.35 16.92
C GLY A 104 -0.91 -4.40 18.07
N ILE A 105 0.09 -3.98 18.86
CA ILE A 105 -0.03 -2.93 19.88
C ILE A 105 1.12 -1.95 19.66
N GLN A 106 0.81 -0.70 19.35
CA GLN A 106 1.80 0.37 19.18
C GLN A 106 1.32 1.63 19.87
N ALA A 107 2.27 2.46 20.31
CA ALA A 107 1.99 3.75 20.87
C ALA A 107 2.09 4.86 19.82
N PHE A 108 1.27 5.88 20.00
CA PHE A 108 1.20 7.06 19.15
C PHE A 108 1.02 8.32 19.99
N GLU A 109 1.46 9.44 19.48
CA GLU A 109 1.11 10.76 20.01
C GLU A 109 -0.26 11.17 19.45
N PRO A 110 -1.27 11.39 20.30
CA PRO A 110 -2.60 11.72 19.84
C PRO A 110 -2.70 13.18 19.36
N ILE A 111 -3.45 13.38 18.28
CA ILE A 111 -3.90 14.69 17.80
C ILE A 111 -5.42 14.69 17.83
N LEU A 112 -6.02 15.79 18.28
CA LEU A 112 -7.47 15.94 18.31
C LEU A 112 -8.02 16.09 16.90
N VAL A 113 -9.04 15.29 16.61
CA VAL A 113 -9.72 15.31 15.31
C VAL A 113 -11.23 15.42 15.50
N GLU A 114 -11.86 16.06 14.53
CA GLU A 114 -13.32 16.09 14.47
C GLU A 114 -13.88 14.75 14.01
N GLY A 115 -15.12 14.46 14.40
CA GLY A 115 -15.79 13.21 14.08
C GLY A 115 -15.70 12.17 15.19
N LYS A 116 -16.06 10.91 14.88
CA LYS A 116 -16.14 9.80 15.85
C LYS A 116 -15.16 8.67 15.53
N ALA A 117 -14.43 8.76 14.44
CA ALA A 117 -13.50 7.75 13.99
C ALA A 117 -12.06 8.10 14.35
N ILE A 118 -11.26 7.11 14.72
CA ILE A 118 -9.83 7.25 14.96
C ILE A 118 -9.14 7.37 13.60
N ARG A 119 -8.29 8.39 13.41
CA ARG A 119 -7.46 8.50 12.20
C ARG A 119 -6.15 7.76 12.43
N LEU A 120 -5.83 6.88 11.49
CA LEU A 120 -4.63 6.05 11.54
C LEU A 120 -3.73 6.35 10.33
N HIS A 121 -2.43 6.39 10.60
CA HIS A 121 -1.43 6.58 9.54
C HIS A 121 -1.42 5.38 8.58
N PRO A 122 -1.47 5.57 7.25
CA PRO A 122 -1.62 4.46 6.30
C PRO A 122 -0.48 3.44 6.34
N LEU A 123 0.76 3.84 6.63
CA LEU A 123 1.90 2.92 6.65
C LEU A 123 1.90 1.93 7.81
N VAL A 124 1.22 2.23 8.92
CA VAL A 124 1.13 1.30 10.07
C VAL A 124 0.02 0.25 9.90
N CYS A 125 -0.87 0.41 8.93
CA CYS A 125 -1.95 -0.55 8.67
C CYS A 125 -1.43 -1.97 8.42
N THR A 126 -0.28 -2.11 7.75
CA THR A 126 0.35 -3.41 7.51
C THR A 126 0.75 -4.10 8.82
N ALA A 127 1.26 -3.35 9.81
CA ALA A 127 1.65 -3.87 11.11
C ALA A 127 0.44 -4.35 11.91
N PHE A 128 -0.67 -3.61 11.88
CA PHE A 128 -1.92 -3.98 12.53
C PHE A 128 -2.75 -5.00 11.74
N ASN A 129 -2.39 -5.29 10.50
CA ASN A 129 -3.23 -6.00 9.53
C ASN A 129 -4.64 -5.40 9.48
N ALA A 130 -4.71 -4.06 9.43
CA ALA A 130 -5.93 -3.28 9.46
C ALA A 130 -6.28 -2.75 8.07
N ASP A 131 -7.56 -2.70 7.78
CA ASP A 131 -8.14 -2.02 6.62
C ASP A 131 -9.26 -1.06 7.04
N PHE A 132 -9.71 -0.22 6.13
CA PHE A 132 -10.67 0.83 6.43
C PHE A 132 -12.09 0.47 5.97
N ASP A 133 -12.42 -0.82 5.96
CA ASP A 133 -13.74 -1.35 5.56
C ASP A 133 -14.76 -1.42 6.72
N GLY A 134 -14.42 -0.88 7.88
CA GLY A 134 -15.24 -0.90 9.09
C GLY A 134 -14.50 -1.50 10.29
N ASP A 135 -13.20 -1.75 10.15
CA ASP A 135 -12.36 -2.20 11.26
C ASP A 135 -12.40 -1.22 12.43
N GLN A 136 -12.32 -1.78 13.64
CA GLN A 136 -12.26 -1.05 14.89
C GLN A 136 -10.96 -1.30 15.62
N MET A 137 -10.46 -0.26 16.30
CA MET A 137 -9.30 -0.36 17.17
C MET A 137 -9.63 0.08 18.58
N ALA A 138 -8.98 -0.56 19.54
CA ALA A 138 -9.02 -0.14 20.94
C ALA A 138 -7.92 0.88 21.22
N VAL A 139 -8.25 1.87 22.05
CA VAL A 139 -7.32 2.89 22.57
C VAL A 139 -7.14 2.64 24.05
N HIS A 140 -5.92 2.69 24.53
CA HIS A 140 -5.57 2.57 25.95
C HIS A 140 -4.67 3.72 26.37
N LEU A 141 -4.95 4.29 27.55
CA LEU A 141 -4.19 5.40 28.11
C LEU A 141 -3.23 4.89 29.19
N PRO A 142 -1.91 5.00 29.03
CA PRO A 142 -0.95 4.71 30.09
C PRO A 142 -1.07 5.75 31.21
N LEU A 143 -1.20 5.31 32.46
CA LEU A 143 -1.49 6.23 33.60
C LEU A 143 -0.23 6.63 34.35
N SER A 144 0.70 5.67 34.58
CA SER A 144 1.91 5.95 35.33
C SER A 144 3.02 6.53 34.44
N VAL A 145 3.97 7.24 35.03
CA VAL A 145 5.11 7.82 34.32
C VAL A 145 5.98 6.75 33.73
N GLU A 146 6.13 5.63 34.42
CA GLU A 146 6.89 4.46 33.93
C GLU A 146 6.23 3.86 32.69
N ALA A 147 4.90 3.67 32.72
CA ALA A 147 4.15 3.16 31.57
C ALA A 147 4.22 4.11 30.36
N GLN A 148 4.17 5.42 30.60
CA GLN A 148 4.35 6.42 29.54
C GLN A 148 5.78 6.38 28.95
N ALA A 149 6.79 6.20 29.80
CA ALA A 149 8.18 6.04 29.36
C ALA A 149 8.35 4.79 28.50
N GLU A 150 7.80 3.64 28.91
CA GLU A 150 7.80 2.41 28.12
C GLU A 150 7.09 2.61 26.78
N CYS A 151 5.95 3.31 26.77
CA CYS A 151 5.25 3.63 25.52
C CYS A 151 6.12 4.44 24.56
N ARG A 152 6.87 5.43 25.07
CA ARG A 152 7.74 6.26 24.23
C ARG A 152 8.98 5.54 23.74
N PHE A 153 9.66 4.77 24.59
CA PHE A 153 10.93 4.15 24.24
C PHE A 153 10.76 2.82 23.51
N LEU A 154 9.75 2.00 23.85
CA LEU A 154 9.59 0.66 23.31
C LEU A 154 8.45 0.54 22.30
N LEU A 155 7.30 1.18 22.58
CA LEU A 155 6.07 0.93 21.79
C LEU A 155 5.79 1.98 20.73
N LEU A 156 6.48 3.13 20.71
CA LEU A 156 6.23 4.17 19.72
C LEU A 156 6.45 3.64 18.30
N SER A 157 5.57 3.98 17.37
CA SER A 157 5.57 3.45 16.01
C SER A 157 6.92 3.57 15.28
N PRO A 158 7.69 4.69 15.35
CA PRO A 158 9.02 4.78 14.74
C PRO A 158 10.03 3.76 15.25
N ASN A 159 9.88 3.27 16.48
CA ASN A 159 10.78 2.27 17.04
C ASN A 159 10.42 0.83 16.62
N ASN A 160 9.26 0.65 15.96
CA ASN A 160 8.71 -0.64 15.57
C ASN A 160 8.57 -0.78 14.05
N LEU A 161 9.56 -0.27 13.31
CA LEU A 161 9.57 -0.32 11.83
C LEU A 161 10.02 -1.67 11.26
N LEU A 162 10.60 -2.56 12.07
CA LEU A 162 11.14 -3.84 11.63
C LEU A 162 10.25 -5.01 12.04
N LYS A 163 10.11 -5.98 11.15
CA LYS A 163 9.41 -7.24 11.43
C LYS A 163 10.23 -8.10 12.37
N PRO A 164 9.60 -8.72 13.38
CA PRO A 164 10.31 -9.65 14.26
C PRO A 164 10.66 -11.00 13.60
N SER A 165 10.07 -11.32 12.43
CA SER A 165 10.27 -12.60 11.74
C SER A 165 11.54 -12.63 10.88
N ASP A 166 11.76 -11.59 10.09
CA ASP A 166 12.80 -11.51 9.05
C ASP A 166 13.68 -10.28 9.17
N GLY A 167 13.40 -9.39 10.15
CA GLY A 167 14.15 -8.14 10.31
C GLY A 167 13.91 -7.12 9.19
N GLY A 168 13.09 -7.43 8.21
CA GLY A 168 12.75 -6.50 7.13
C GLY A 168 11.78 -5.40 7.57
N PRO A 169 11.66 -4.29 6.82
CA PRO A 169 10.75 -3.20 7.15
C PRO A 169 9.29 -3.65 7.07
N VAL A 170 8.50 -3.24 8.06
CA VAL A 170 7.03 -3.45 8.11
C VAL A 170 6.30 -2.31 7.43
N ALA A 171 6.70 -1.07 7.73
CA ALA A 171 6.11 0.12 7.17
C ALA A 171 6.68 0.36 5.76
N VAL A 172 6.09 -0.30 4.76
CA VAL A 172 6.47 -0.14 3.36
C VAL A 172 5.35 0.61 2.64
N PRO A 173 5.67 1.62 1.80
CA PRO A 173 4.69 2.27 0.95
C PRO A 173 3.87 1.28 0.14
N SER A 174 2.59 1.55 -0.02
CA SER A 174 1.65 0.68 -0.72
C SER A 174 0.73 1.49 -1.62
N GLN A 175 0.09 0.80 -2.55
CA GLN A 175 -0.98 1.34 -3.38
C GLN A 175 -0.63 2.69 -4.05
N ASP A 176 -1.36 3.76 -3.76
CA ASP A 176 -1.19 5.08 -4.39
C ASP A 176 0.20 5.69 -4.17
N MET A 177 0.82 5.44 -3.01
CA MET A 177 2.18 5.91 -2.74
C MET A 177 3.18 5.27 -3.70
N VAL A 178 3.06 3.95 -3.93
CA VAL A 178 3.93 3.22 -4.88
C VAL A 178 3.66 3.70 -6.31
N LEU A 179 2.38 3.85 -6.67
CA LEU A 179 1.97 4.27 -8.00
C LEU A 179 2.47 5.67 -8.33
N GLY A 180 2.35 6.61 -7.38
CA GLY A 180 2.85 7.98 -7.54
C GLY A 180 4.37 8.04 -7.70
N ILE A 181 5.13 7.24 -6.95
CA ILE A 181 6.59 7.18 -7.07
C ILE A 181 7.00 6.49 -8.38
N TYR A 182 6.31 5.43 -8.77
CA TYR A 182 6.53 4.77 -10.05
C TYR A 182 6.33 5.74 -11.21
N TYR A 183 5.22 6.49 -11.20
CA TYR A 183 4.95 7.52 -12.18
C TYR A 183 6.03 8.62 -12.17
N LEU A 184 6.44 9.09 -10.99
CA LEU A 184 7.46 10.11 -10.83
C LEU A 184 8.82 9.69 -11.42
N THR A 185 9.20 8.41 -11.25
CA THR A 185 10.51 7.89 -11.67
C THR A 185 10.51 7.31 -13.08
N GLN A 186 9.37 7.31 -13.77
CA GLN A 186 9.24 6.84 -15.14
C GLN A 186 9.97 7.77 -16.12
N GLU A 187 10.49 7.22 -17.20
CA GLU A 187 11.14 7.93 -18.30
C GLU A 187 10.35 7.73 -19.60
N ARG A 188 10.13 8.80 -20.36
CA ARG A 188 9.51 8.77 -21.68
C ARG A 188 10.45 9.40 -22.71
N PRO A 189 10.95 8.61 -23.67
CA PRO A 189 11.92 9.10 -24.67
C PRO A 189 11.39 10.25 -25.54
N GLU A 190 10.08 10.24 -25.81
CA GLU A 190 9.41 11.22 -26.69
C GLU A 190 8.79 12.40 -25.92
N ALA A 191 9.13 12.58 -24.64
CA ALA A 191 8.55 13.63 -23.82
C ALA A 191 9.07 15.01 -24.24
N LEU A 192 8.23 16.03 -24.04
CA LEU A 192 8.58 17.41 -24.36
C LEU A 192 9.84 17.86 -23.60
N GLY A 193 10.84 18.37 -24.32
CA GLY A 193 12.06 18.89 -23.73
C GLY A 193 13.14 17.84 -23.43
N THR A 194 13.03 16.65 -24.03
CA THR A 194 14.08 15.62 -23.93
C THR A 194 15.42 16.13 -24.44
N ASP A 195 16.52 15.71 -23.78
CA ASP A 195 17.92 16.05 -24.04
C ASP A 195 18.27 17.55 -23.87
N ARG A 196 17.43 18.35 -23.21
CA ARG A 196 17.78 19.72 -22.81
C ARG A 196 18.77 19.72 -21.65
N ALA A 197 19.71 20.68 -21.68
CA ALA A 197 20.69 20.88 -20.64
C ALA A 197 20.33 22.11 -19.78
N PHE A 198 20.46 21.97 -18.45
CA PHE A 198 20.18 23.00 -17.45
C PHE A 198 21.40 23.24 -16.57
N ARG A 199 21.57 24.50 -16.17
CA ARG A 199 22.66 24.93 -15.31
C ARG A 199 22.49 24.45 -13.87
N SER A 200 21.24 24.29 -13.41
CA SER A 200 20.92 23.85 -12.05
C SER A 200 19.61 23.09 -12.04
N LEU A 201 19.37 22.34 -10.96
CA LEU A 201 18.10 21.64 -10.75
C LEU A 201 16.93 22.63 -10.61
N ASN A 202 17.15 23.76 -9.94
CA ASN A 202 16.10 24.80 -9.78
C ASN A 202 15.65 25.36 -11.11
N GLU A 203 16.56 25.56 -12.06
CA GLU A 203 16.24 25.98 -13.42
C GLU A 203 15.39 24.92 -14.15
N ALA A 204 15.73 23.66 -14.00
CA ALA A 204 14.95 22.57 -14.58
C ALA A 204 13.53 22.46 -13.95
N ILE A 205 13.40 22.65 -12.63
CA ILE A 205 12.10 22.68 -11.94
C ILE A 205 11.27 23.88 -12.44
N LEU A 206 11.87 25.05 -12.58
CA LEU A 206 11.20 26.24 -13.11
C LEU A 206 10.72 26.03 -14.55
N ALA A 207 11.53 25.38 -15.38
CA ALA A 207 11.15 25.02 -16.74
C ALA A 207 10.00 24.01 -16.77
N TYR A 208 9.96 23.06 -15.80
CA TYR A 208 8.85 22.14 -15.62
C TYR A 208 7.57 22.86 -15.20
N ASP A 209 7.64 23.75 -14.22
CA ASP A 209 6.48 24.52 -13.74
C ASP A 209 5.91 25.44 -14.83
N ASN A 210 6.76 25.92 -15.75
CA ASN A 210 6.37 26.69 -16.94
C ASN A 210 5.95 25.81 -18.13
N HIS A 211 5.79 24.49 -17.95
CA HIS A 211 5.40 23.54 -19.00
C HIS A 211 6.33 23.52 -20.23
N GLN A 212 7.59 23.89 -20.08
CA GLN A 212 8.60 23.85 -21.15
C GLN A 212 9.24 22.48 -21.29
N ILE A 213 9.22 21.68 -20.23
CA ILE A 213 9.66 20.28 -20.19
C ILE A 213 8.65 19.43 -19.45
N ASP A 214 8.60 18.15 -19.80
CA ASP A 214 7.77 17.15 -19.13
C ASP A 214 8.51 16.55 -17.92
N LEU A 215 7.75 16.06 -16.95
CA LEU A 215 8.26 15.36 -15.76
C LEU A 215 9.13 14.14 -16.11
N HIS A 216 8.76 13.44 -17.20
CA HIS A 216 9.36 12.20 -17.67
C HIS A 216 10.45 12.40 -18.71
N ALA A 217 10.70 13.64 -19.12
CA ALA A 217 11.72 13.96 -20.11
C ALA A 217 13.14 13.69 -19.55
N ARG A 218 13.97 13.04 -20.36
CA ARG A 218 15.39 12.88 -20.05
C ARG A 218 16.09 14.23 -20.25
N ILE A 219 16.70 14.75 -19.19
CA ILE A 219 17.39 16.03 -19.16
C ILE A 219 18.82 15.89 -18.66
N HIS A 220 19.62 16.87 -18.96
CA HIS A 220 21.00 16.99 -18.48
C HIS A 220 21.09 18.15 -17.49
N VAL A 221 21.45 17.87 -16.24
CA VAL A 221 21.60 18.89 -15.21
C VAL A 221 23.03 18.94 -14.74
N ARG A 222 23.61 20.14 -14.72
CA ARG A 222 24.93 20.36 -14.15
C ARG A 222 24.84 20.39 -12.63
N ARG A 223 25.54 19.45 -11.98
CA ARG A 223 25.75 19.43 -10.53
C ARG A 223 27.16 19.82 -10.17
N GLU A 224 27.28 20.52 -9.06
CA GLU A 224 28.54 20.93 -8.45
C GLU A 224 28.63 20.24 -7.08
N GLY A 225 29.78 19.73 -6.73
CA GLY A 225 30.06 19.06 -5.46
C GLY A 225 31.55 18.93 -5.24
N PHE A 226 31.92 18.07 -4.31
CA PHE A 226 33.32 17.80 -3.96
C PHE A 226 33.65 16.34 -4.20
N ASP A 227 34.86 16.06 -4.67
CA ASP A 227 35.43 14.74 -4.78
C ASP A 227 35.81 14.16 -3.40
N ALA A 228 36.19 12.88 -3.34
CA ALA A 228 36.73 12.25 -2.16
C ALA A 228 37.94 13.00 -1.58
N ASP A 229 38.73 13.65 -2.44
CA ASP A 229 39.87 14.50 -2.09
C ASP A 229 39.51 15.94 -1.68
N GLY A 230 38.24 16.29 -1.64
CA GLY A 230 37.76 17.65 -1.31
C GLY A 230 37.93 18.68 -2.42
N LYS A 231 38.23 18.28 -3.65
CA LYS A 231 38.33 19.17 -4.81
C LYS A 231 36.94 19.44 -5.40
N PRO A 232 36.61 20.68 -5.82
CA PRO A 232 35.33 20.98 -6.43
C PRO A 232 35.23 20.32 -7.81
N ILE A 233 34.19 19.51 -7.99
CA ILE A 233 33.87 18.83 -9.26
C ILE A 233 32.57 19.38 -9.83
N ARG A 234 32.53 19.42 -11.16
CA ARG A 234 31.34 19.77 -11.94
C ARG A 234 31.06 18.65 -12.93
N GLN A 235 29.87 18.06 -12.80
CA GLN A 235 29.43 16.98 -13.70
C GLN A 235 28.09 17.33 -14.34
N LEU A 236 27.91 16.86 -15.57
CA LEU A 236 26.65 16.87 -16.26
C LEU A 236 25.98 15.51 -16.06
N ILE A 237 24.86 15.51 -15.32
CA ILE A 237 24.16 14.28 -14.94
C ILE A 237 22.91 14.14 -15.80
N THR A 238 22.73 12.97 -16.38
CA THR A 238 21.54 12.62 -17.17
C THR A 238 20.52 11.90 -16.31
N SER A 239 19.34 12.48 -16.18
CA SER A 239 18.21 11.89 -15.43
C SER A 239 16.90 12.58 -15.84
N THR A 240 15.79 12.26 -15.18
CA THR A 240 14.51 12.95 -15.35
C THR A 240 14.25 13.91 -14.19
N VAL A 241 13.41 14.93 -14.43
CA VAL A 241 12.99 15.88 -13.37
C VAL A 241 12.41 15.12 -12.18
N GLY A 242 11.57 14.11 -12.46
CA GLY A 242 10.94 13.32 -11.43
C GLY A 242 11.93 12.53 -10.56
N ARG A 243 12.97 11.94 -11.15
CA ARG A 243 14.02 11.25 -10.39
C ARG A 243 14.83 12.20 -9.53
N PHE A 244 15.12 13.40 -10.02
CA PHE A 244 15.77 14.42 -9.20
C PHE A 244 14.92 14.82 -7.99
N LEU A 245 13.62 15.07 -8.17
CA LEU A 245 12.68 15.37 -7.07
C LEU A 245 12.58 14.22 -6.05
N PHE A 246 12.64 12.98 -6.51
CA PHE A 246 12.64 11.83 -5.60
C PHE A 246 13.95 11.73 -4.79
N ASN A 247 15.08 12.02 -5.43
CA ASN A 247 16.38 12.00 -4.74
C ASN A 247 16.56 13.14 -3.72
N GLU A 248 15.80 14.24 -3.81
CA GLU A 248 15.82 15.31 -2.78
C GLU A 248 15.29 14.85 -1.42
N ILE A 249 14.46 13.80 -1.41
CA ILE A 249 13.88 13.24 -0.19
C ILE A 249 14.87 12.31 0.52
N LEU A 250 15.76 11.67 -0.27
CA LEU A 250 16.68 10.65 0.18
C LEU A 250 18.07 11.25 0.41
N ASP A 251 18.71 10.79 1.46
CA ASP A 251 20.14 11.07 1.65
C ASP A 251 20.95 10.36 0.56
N GLN A 252 22.03 11.00 0.11
CA GLN A 252 22.81 10.53 -1.04
C GLN A 252 24.03 9.69 -0.58
N ASP A 253 23.87 8.86 0.45
CA ASP A 253 24.90 8.00 1.06
C ASP A 253 24.42 6.55 1.28
N LEU A 254 23.37 6.16 0.56
CA LEU A 254 22.72 4.85 0.72
C LEU A 254 23.52 3.69 0.07
N GLY A 255 24.45 3.99 -0.84
CA GLY A 255 25.31 3.00 -1.46
C GLY A 255 24.69 2.21 -2.63
N PHE A 256 23.69 2.77 -3.30
CA PHE A 256 23.18 2.22 -4.57
C PHE A 256 24.10 2.56 -5.75
N VAL A 257 24.83 3.67 -5.65
CA VAL A 257 25.83 4.09 -6.62
C VAL A 257 27.20 3.89 -6.02
N ASP A 258 28.06 3.16 -6.73
CA ASP A 258 29.47 3.03 -6.34
C ASP A 258 30.23 4.33 -6.66
N ARG A 259 30.50 5.10 -5.60
CA ARG A 259 31.20 6.39 -5.68
C ARG A 259 32.72 6.26 -5.79
N SER A 260 33.25 5.03 -5.70
CA SER A 260 34.67 4.75 -5.91
C SER A 260 35.06 4.83 -7.40
N ILE A 261 34.07 4.77 -8.28
CA ILE A 261 34.28 4.82 -9.74
C ILE A 261 34.33 6.29 -10.17
N PRO A 262 35.42 6.76 -10.80
CA PRO A 262 35.52 8.11 -11.32
C PRO A 262 34.37 8.42 -12.31
N GLY A 263 33.66 9.50 -12.08
CA GLY A 263 32.49 9.90 -12.87
C GLY A 263 31.14 9.64 -12.20
N ASN A 264 31.11 8.92 -11.07
CA ASN A 264 29.88 8.60 -10.33
C ASN A 264 29.69 9.46 -9.07
N GLU A 265 30.59 10.40 -8.78
CA GLU A 265 30.61 11.16 -7.53
C GLU A 265 29.32 11.94 -7.26
N LEU A 266 28.74 12.52 -8.31
CA LEU A 266 27.54 13.36 -8.22
C LEU A 266 26.27 12.70 -8.79
N VAL A 267 26.37 11.44 -9.23
CA VAL A 267 25.22 10.69 -9.75
C VAL A 267 24.22 10.46 -8.59
N PRO A 268 22.91 10.70 -8.82
CA PRO A 268 21.88 10.43 -7.82
C PRO A 268 21.83 8.94 -7.48
N GLU A 269 21.61 8.63 -6.21
CA GLU A 269 21.48 7.23 -5.72
C GLU A 269 20.40 6.46 -6.50
N ILE A 270 19.28 7.11 -6.83
CA ILE A 270 18.18 6.47 -7.53
C ILE A 270 18.03 7.09 -8.92
N ASN A 271 18.58 6.43 -9.93
CA ASN A 271 18.46 6.83 -11.34
C ASN A 271 17.81 5.74 -12.21
N PHE A 272 16.87 4.98 -11.61
CA PHE A 272 16.13 3.91 -12.27
C PHE A 272 14.63 4.02 -11.93
N LEU A 273 13.81 3.23 -12.61
CA LEU A 273 12.38 3.12 -12.36
C LEU A 273 12.13 2.40 -11.03
N VAL A 274 11.44 3.04 -10.10
CA VAL A 274 11.24 2.53 -8.74
C VAL A 274 9.95 1.74 -8.64
N THR A 275 10.05 0.46 -8.27
CA THR A 275 8.92 -0.42 -7.97
C THR A 275 8.74 -0.59 -6.46
N LYS A 276 7.65 -1.26 -6.04
CA LYS A 276 7.44 -1.60 -4.62
C LYS A 276 8.59 -2.41 -4.02
N LYS A 277 9.21 -3.30 -4.81
CA LYS A 277 10.36 -4.10 -4.37
C LYS A 277 11.59 -3.22 -4.13
N ASP A 278 11.80 -2.25 -5.01
CA ASP A 278 12.94 -1.34 -4.89
C ASP A 278 12.74 -0.36 -3.72
N LEU A 279 11.51 0.13 -3.50
CA LEU A 279 11.18 0.92 -2.31
C LEU A 279 11.49 0.17 -1.02
N LYS A 280 11.18 -1.13 -0.97
CA LYS A 280 11.53 -1.95 0.21
C LYS A 280 13.04 -1.99 0.43
N LYS A 281 13.84 -2.21 -0.64
CA LYS A 281 15.32 -2.20 -0.56
C LYS A 281 15.88 -0.83 -0.14
N ILE A 282 15.30 0.25 -0.68
CA ILE A 282 15.69 1.63 -0.32
C ILE A 282 15.49 1.84 1.18
N LEU A 283 14.32 1.46 1.71
CA LEU A 283 14.02 1.59 3.13
C LEU A 283 14.91 0.70 4.01
N GLU A 284 15.22 -0.52 3.58
CA GLU A 284 16.19 -1.39 4.27
C GLU A 284 17.54 -0.69 4.41
N LYS A 285 18.03 -0.07 3.33
CA LYS A 285 19.30 0.68 3.36
C LYS A 285 19.22 1.94 4.21
N VAL A 286 18.12 2.69 4.15
CA VAL A 286 17.92 3.87 5.00
C VAL A 286 17.94 3.50 6.49
N ILE A 287 17.30 2.39 6.86
CA ILE A 287 17.32 1.90 8.26
C ILE A 287 18.72 1.47 8.68
N GLU A 288 19.45 0.79 7.79
CA GLU A 288 20.81 0.31 8.06
C GLU A 288 21.79 1.46 8.28
N VAL A 289 21.71 2.52 7.46
CA VAL A 289 22.67 3.65 7.48
C VAL A 289 22.27 4.72 8.51
N HIS A 290 21.01 5.09 8.55
CA HIS A 290 20.55 6.26 9.32
C HIS A 290 19.71 5.92 10.57
N GLY A 291 19.35 4.66 10.77
CA GLY A 291 18.53 4.22 11.90
C GLY A 291 17.05 4.57 11.76
N THR A 292 16.26 4.23 12.77
CA THR A 292 14.78 4.25 12.74
C THR A 292 14.19 5.65 12.73
N THR A 293 14.78 6.59 13.47
CA THR A 293 14.23 7.96 13.60
C THR A 293 14.23 8.70 12.27
N LYS A 294 15.36 8.68 11.56
CA LYS A 294 15.47 9.33 10.25
C LYS A 294 14.65 8.62 9.19
N THR A 295 14.56 7.28 9.28
CA THR A 295 13.68 6.50 8.40
C THR A 295 12.22 6.91 8.54
N ALA A 296 11.76 7.25 9.75
CA ALA A 296 10.39 7.74 9.96
C ALA A 296 10.12 9.06 9.20
N GLU A 297 11.08 9.99 9.20
CA GLU A 297 10.97 11.24 8.42
C GLU A 297 10.95 10.97 6.91
N VAL A 298 11.84 10.09 6.44
CA VAL A 298 11.91 9.68 5.03
C VAL A 298 10.60 9.01 4.60
N LEU A 299 10.02 8.14 5.43
CA LEU A 299 8.73 7.50 5.17
C LEU A 299 7.59 8.53 5.01
N ASP A 300 7.54 9.54 5.88
CA ASP A 300 6.54 10.61 5.79
C ASP A 300 6.71 11.46 4.51
N ARG A 301 7.95 11.75 4.10
CA ARG A 301 8.24 12.43 2.84
C ARG A 301 7.86 11.59 1.63
N ILE A 302 8.20 10.28 1.63
CA ILE A 302 7.83 9.31 0.59
C ILE A 302 6.31 9.23 0.46
N LYS A 303 5.58 9.15 1.58
CA LYS A 303 4.12 9.16 1.60
C LYS A 303 3.57 10.44 0.95
N ALA A 304 4.06 11.60 1.36
CA ALA A 304 3.58 12.89 0.86
C ALA A 304 3.81 13.05 -0.64
N ILE A 305 5.01 12.73 -1.13
CA ILE A 305 5.32 12.83 -2.56
C ILE A 305 4.58 11.77 -3.38
N GLY A 306 4.46 10.54 -2.87
CA GLY A 306 3.73 9.47 -3.52
C GLY A 306 2.26 9.85 -3.74
N ASN A 307 1.58 10.31 -2.71
CA ASN A 307 0.19 10.76 -2.80
C ASN A 307 0.04 11.97 -3.74
N LYS A 308 0.94 12.96 -3.66
CA LYS A 308 0.92 14.14 -4.53
C LYS A 308 1.03 13.76 -6.02
N PHE A 309 1.96 12.88 -6.37
CA PHE A 309 2.16 12.49 -7.76
C PHE A 309 1.17 11.43 -8.24
N SER A 310 0.59 10.62 -7.36
CA SER A 310 -0.53 9.74 -7.71
C SER A 310 -1.76 10.57 -8.13
N THR A 311 -2.07 11.62 -7.38
CA THR A 311 -3.15 12.56 -7.72
C THR A 311 -2.88 13.28 -9.05
N ARG A 312 -1.63 13.74 -9.28
CA ARG A 312 -1.26 14.40 -10.54
C ARG A 312 -1.26 13.46 -11.74
N ALA A 313 -0.90 12.20 -11.53
CA ALA A 313 -0.91 11.16 -12.57
C ALA A 313 -2.33 10.87 -13.07
N ALA A 314 -3.35 11.07 -12.23
CA ALA A 314 -4.77 10.88 -12.54
C ALA A 314 -5.04 9.53 -13.24
N MET A 315 -4.40 8.45 -12.76
CA MET A 315 -4.52 7.14 -13.37
C MET A 315 -5.94 6.58 -13.17
N THR A 316 -6.54 6.18 -14.26
CA THR A 316 -7.87 5.55 -14.28
C THR A 316 -7.82 4.30 -15.15
N VAL A 317 -8.84 3.45 -15.06
CA VAL A 317 -8.95 2.22 -15.83
C VAL A 317 -10.21 2.26 -16.69
N SER A 318 -10.03 1.97 -17.97
CA SER A 318 -11.11 1.80 -18.94
C SER A 318 -11.13 0.37 -19.49
N VAL A 319 -12.29 -0.07 -19.97
CA VAL A 319 -12.40 -1.36 -20.70
C VAL A 319 -11.52 -1.37 -21.95
N SER A 320 -11.32 -0.22 -22.59
CA SER A 320 -10.45 -0.06 -23.75
C SER A 320 -8.97 -0.31 -23.46
N ASP A 321 -8.53 -0.09 -22.21
CA ASP A 321 -7.13 -0.28 -21.80
C ASP A 321 -6.73 -1.76 -21.77
N MET A 322 -7.70 -2.67 -21.78
CA MET A 322 -7.52 -4.12 -21.80
C MET A 322 -7.40 -4.59 -23.24
N THR A 323 -6.23 -4.55 -23.83
CA THR A 323 -6.01 -5.03 -25.19
C THR A 323 -5.93 -6.54 -25.23
N VAL A 324 -6.78 -7.19 -26.06
CA VAL A 324 -6.74 -8.63 -26.27
C VAL A 324 -5.66 -8.94 -27.31
N PRO A 325 -4.74 -9.91 -27.07
CA PRO A 325 -3.71 -10.27 -28.05
C PRO A 325 -4.30 -10.77 -29.37
N ALA A 326 -3.82 -10.25 -30.49
CA ALA A 326 -4.33 -10.64 -31.82
C ALA A 326 -4.17 -12.14 -32.10
N HIS A 327 -3.12 -12.76 -31.56
CA HIS A 327 -2.81 -14.18 -31.75
C HIS A 327 -3.57 -15.13 -30.83
N LYS A 328 -4.47 -14.63 -29.96
CA LYS A 328 -5.22 -15.44 -29.00
C LYS A 328 -5.91 -16.64 -29.67
N LYS A 329 -6.64 -16.41 -30.77
CA LYS A 329 -7.35 -17.47 -31.48
C LYS A 329 -6.41 -18.56 -31.99
N GLN A 330 -5.28 -18.18 -32.58
CA GLN A 330 -4.30 -19.14 -33.09
C GLN A 330 -3.75 -20.04 -31.97
N VAL A 331 -3.36 -19.45 -30.85
CA VAL A 331 -2.84 -20.21 -29.69
C VAL A 331 -3.88 -21.19 -29.15
N LEU A 332 -5.15 -20.76 -29.07
CA LEU A 332 -6.25 -21.61 -28.61
C LEU A 332 -6.56 -22.76 -29.59
N ASP A 333 -6.53 -22.50 -30.90
CA ASP A 333 -6.77 -23.50 -31.93
C ASP A 333 -5.63 -24.52 -32.00
N GLU A 334 -4.37 -24.10 -31.89
CA GLU A 334 -3.20 -24.99 -31.78
C GLU A 334 -3.29 -25.89 -30.52
N ALA A 335 -3.69 -25.32 -29.38
CA ALA A 335 -3.86 -26.09 -28.16
C ALA A 335 -5.01 -27.10 -28.27
N GLN A 336 -6.12 -26.72 -28.91
CA GLN A 336 -7.26 -27.60 -29.13
C GLN A 336 -6.87 -28.81 -30.03
N GLN A 337 -6.11 -28.57 -31.11
CA GLN A 337 -5.62 -29.65 -31.99
C GLN A 337 -4.77 -30.66 -31.23
N LYS A 338 -3.84 -30.18 -30.37
CA LYS A 338 -3.02 -31.05 -29.50
C LYS A 338 -3.87 -31.88 -28.52
N VAL A 339 -4.89 -31.27 -27.95
CA VAL A 339 -5.82 -31.97 -27.06
C VAL A 339 -6.62 -33.02 -27.79
N ASP A 340 -7.04 -32.74 -29.02
CA ASP A 340 -7.78 -33.70 -29.86
C ASP A 340 -6.89 -34.89 -30.25
N GLU A 341 -5.59 -34.66 -30.51
CA GLU A 341 -4.62 -35.75 -30.74
C GLU A 341 -4.45 -36.63 -29.50
N VAL A 342 -4.34 -36.07 -28.29
CA VAL A 342 -4.24 -36.83 -27.05
C VAL A 342 -5.51 -37.65 -26.80
N ASN A 343 -6.68 -37.08 -27.09
CA ASN A 343 -7.96 -37.79 -26.96
C ASN A 343 -8.09 -38.92 -28.02
N LEU A 344 -7.54 -38.74 -29.24
CA LEU A 344 -7.49 -39.79 -30.24
C LEU A 344 -6.59 -40.96 -29.82
N ARG A 345 -5.39 -40.69 -29.29
CA ARG A 345 -4.50 -41.75 -28.74
C ARG A 345 -5.16 -42.56 -27.64
N PHE A 346 -5.87 -41.85 -26.73
CA PHE A 346 -6.66 -42.54 -25.72
C PHE A 346 -7.75 -43.44 -26.28
N ARG A 347 -8.49 -42.98 -27.32
CA ARG A 347 -9.52 -43.80 -28.02
C ARG A 347 -8.92 -45.01 -28.71
N TYR A 348 -7.68 -44.95 -29.17
CA TYR A 348 -6.96 -46.10 -29.75
C TYR A 348 -6.35 -47.02 -28.69
N GLY A 349 -6.48 -46.70 -27.40
CA GLY A 349 -5.97 -47.48 -26.30
C GLY A 349 -4.46 -47.35 -26.04
N GLU A 350 -3.82 -46.34 -26.62
CA GLU A 350 -2.38 -46.10 -26.46
C GLU A 350 -2.00 -45.46 -25.15
N SER A 351 -2.98 -44.87 -24.42
CA SER A 351 -2.76 -44.22 -23.15
C SER A 351 -3.85 -44.51 -22.11
N THR A 352 -3.52 -44.40 -20.84
CA THR A 352 -4.47 -44.52 -19.74
C THR A 352 -5.27 -43.22 -19.59
N ASP A 353 -6.43 -43.29 -18.90
CA ASP A 353 -7.24 -42.06 -18.63
C ASP A 353 -6.48 -41.03 -17.77
N GLU A 354 -5.63 -41.53 -16.87
CA GLU A 354 -4.82 -40.62 -16.02
C GLU A 354 -3.72 -39.89 -16.82
N GLU A 355 -3.10 -40.56 -17.79
CA GLU A 355 -2.11 -39.98 -18.69
C GLU A 355 -2.77 -38.97 -19.63
N ARG A 356 -3.93 -39.33 -20.19
CA ARG A 356 -4.76 -38.42 -21.01
C ARG A 356 -5.08 -37.14 -20.22
N TYR A 357 -5.60 -37.28 -18.99
CA TYR A 357 -5.94 -36.17 -18.12
C TYR A 357 -4.74 -35.26 -17.86
N LYS A 358 -3.59 -35.83 -17.48
CA LYS A 358 -2.37 -35.07 -17.24
C LYS A 358 -1.91 -34.33 -18.51
N GLY A 359 -1.93 -35.02 -19.65
CA GLY A 359 -1.56 -34.43 -20.94
C GLY A 359 -2.45 -33.25 -21.34
N VAL A 360 -3.76 -33.39 -21.18
CA VAL A 360 -4.71 -32.30 -21.47
C VAL A 360 -4.48 -31.09 -20.55
N VAL A 361 -4.31 -31.31 -19.26
CA VAL A 361 -4.06 -30.23 -18.28
C VAL A 361 -2.73 -29.52 -18.59
N GLU A 362 -1.69 -30.26 -18.97
CA GLU A 362 -0.38 -29.71 -19.33
C GLU A 362 -0.44 -28.85 -20.58
N ILE A 363 -1.11 -29.31 -21.64
CA ILE A 363 -1.29 -28.55 -22.89
C ILE A 363 -2.00 -27.20 -22.62
N TRP A 364 -3.07 -27.21 -21.83
CA TRP A 364 -3.79 -26.00 -21.50
C TRP A 364 -2.99 -25.04 -20.61
N ASN A 365 -2.19 -25.57 -19.67
CA ASN A 365 -1.28 -24.75 -18.88
C ASN A 365 -0.16 -24.13 -19.73
N GLU A 366 0.37 -24.86 -20.69
CA GLU A 366 1.37 -24.33 -21.63
C GLU A 366 0.78 -23.20 -22.50
N ALA A 367 -0.41 -23.42 -23.07
CA ALA A 367 -1.13 -22.43 -23.85
C ALA A 367 -1.43 -21.15 -23.02
N ASP A 368 -1.87 -21.32 -21.77
CA ASP A 368 -2.14 -20.24 -20.84
C ASP A 368 -0.89 -19.42 -20.51
N ASN A 369 0.23 -20.09 -20.25
CA ASN A 369 1.51 -19.43 -19.98
C ASN A 369 2.05 -18.69 -21.21
N ARG A 370 1.92 -19.26 -22.41
CA ARG A 370 2.29 -18.60 -23.68
C ARG A 370 1.46 -17.36 -23.90
N LEU A 371 0.14 -17.48 -23.78
CA LEU A 371 -0.78 -16.35 -23.93
C LEU A 371 -0.51 -15.24 -22.91
N THR A 372 -0.16 -15.59 -21.68
CA THR A 372 0.20 -14.62 -20.64
C THR A 372 1.47 -13.84 -21.00
N LYS A 373 2.50 -14.52 -21.51
CA LYS A 373 3.74 -13.87 -21.97
C LYS A 373 3.48 -12.94 -23.15
N ASP A 374 2.71 -13.40 -24.13
CA ASP A 374 2.36 -12.61 -25.32
C ASP A 374 1.52 -11.38 -24.93
N LEU A 375 0.60 -11.53 -23.98
CA LEU A 375 -0.20 -10.44 -23.44
C LEU A 375 0.68 -9.38 -22.76
N MET A 376 1.57 -9.80 -21.86
CA MET A 376 2.45 -8.88 -21.13
C MET A 376 3.47 -8.18 -22.05
N ALA A 377 3.93 -8.86 -23.10
CA ALA A 377 4.82 -8.28 -24.10
C ALA A 377 4.10 -7.29 -25.03
N GLY A 378 2.82 -7.54 -25.32
CA GLY A 378 2.00 -6.71 -26.20
C GLY A 378 1.35 -5.50 -25.54
N LEU A 379 1.33 -5.43 -24.20
CA LEU A 379 0.83 -4.27 -23.48
C LEU A 379 1.82 -3.11 -23.55
N ASP A 380 1.30 -1.91 -23.84
CA ASP A 380 2.09 -0.68 -23.76
C ASP A 380 2.56 -0.45 -22.31
N ARG A 381 3.84 -0.11 -22.16
CA ARG A 381 4.44 0.23 -20.84
C ARG A 381 3.80 1.44 -20.17
N TYR A 382 3.14 2.29 -20.93
CA TYR A 382 2.41 3.47 -20.44
C TYR A 382 0.91 3.21 -20.24
N ASN A 383 0.45 1.99 -20.47
CA ASN A 383 -0.91 1.59 -20.15
C ASN A 383 -1.13 1.60 -18.63
N ASN A 384 -2.23 2.18 -18.18
CA ASN A 384 -2.53 2.34 -16.76
C ASN A 384 -2.58 0.99 -16.01
N ILE A 385 -3.16 -0.04 -16.62
CA ILE A 385 -3.25 -1.38 -16.03
C ILE A 385 -1.86 -2.00 -15.89
N PHE A 386 -1.01 -1.84 -16.92
CA PHE A 386 0.38 -2.31 -16.88
C PHE A 386 1.15 -1.61 -15.76
N MET A 387 1.05 -0.27 -15.66
CA MET A 387 1.73 0.50 -14.62
C MET A 387 1.30 0.10 -13.22
N MET A 388 0.00 -0.12 -12.98
CA MET A 388 -0.52 -0.57 -11.68
C MET A 388 0.04 -1.93 -11.25
N ALA A 389 0.12 -2.88 -12.18
CA ALA A 389 0.61 -4.23 -11.89
C ALA A 389 2.15 -4.30 -11.82
N HIS A 390 2.85 -3.67 -12.77
CA HIS A 390 4.31 -3.68 -12.83
C HIS A 390 4.95 -2.93 -11.66
N SER A 391 4.36 -1.82 -11.23
CA SER A 391 4.80 -1.10 -10.03
C SER A 391 4.66 -1.93 -8.75
N GLY A 392 3.79 -2.95 -8.75
CA GLY A 392 3.40 -3.71 -7.56
C GLY A 392 2.47 -2.93 -6.63
N ALA A 393 1.90 -1.81 -7.10
CA ALA A 393 0.92 -1.03 -6.36
C ALA A 393 -0.39 -1.80 -6.20
N ARG A 394 -0.92 -2.30 -7.31
CA ARG A 394 -2.17 -3.05 -7.34
C ARG A 394 -2.22 -4.00 -8.53
N GLY A 395 -2.82 -5.17 -8.30
CA GLY A 395 -2.98 -6.16 -9.36
C GLY A 395 -1.80 -7.12 -9.48
N SER A 396 -2.04 -8.18 -10.23
CA SER A 396 -1.04 -9.19 -10.55
C SER A 396 -1.18 -9.61 -12.02
N GLU A 397 -0.14 -10.18 -12.61
CA GLU A 397 -0.18 -10.73 -13.97
C GLU A 397 -1.32 -11.74 -14.16
N LYS A 398 -1.63 -12.53 -13.10
CA LYS A 398 -2.76 -13.47 -13.11
C LYS A 398 -4.12 -12.78 -13.25
N GLN A 399 -4.28 -11.59 -12.69
CA GLN A 399 -5.53 -10.83 -12.80
C GLN A 399 -5.65 -10.16 -14.17
N ILE A 400 -4.56 -9.59 -14.69
CA ILE A 400 -4.51 -9.02 -16.05
C ILE A 400 -4.83 -10.11 -17.09
N LYS A 401 -4.28 -11.30 -16.92
CA LYS A 401 -4.56 -12.47 -17.76
C LYS A 401 -6.05 -12.79 -17.80
N GLN A 402 -6.73 -12.80 -16.68
CA GLN A 402 -8.17 -13.05 -16.61
C GLN A 402 -9.00 -11.94 -17.24
N LEU A 403 -8.50 -10.71 -17.26
CA LEU A 403 -9.19 -9.56 -17.85
C LEU A 403 -9.09 -9.51 -19.37
N ALA A 404 -7.90 -9.80 -19.92
CA ALA A 404 -7.60 -9.59 -21.33
C ALA A 404 -7.11 -10.86 -22.09
N GLY A 405 -6.63 -11.88 -21.39
CA GLY A 405 -6.16 -13.14 -21.96
C GLY A 405 -7.21 -14.23 -21.98
N MET A 406 -7.03 -15.26 -21.16
CA MET A 406 -8.03 -16.29 -20.87
C MET A 406 -8.11 -16.55 -19.37
N ARG A 407 -9.24 -17.04 -18.89
CA ARG A 407 -9.39 -17.37 -17.49
C ARG A 407 -8.66 -18.67 -17.12
N GLY A 408 -8.58 -19.62 -18.06
CA GLY A 408 -7.82 -20.86 -17.93
C GLY A 408 -8.58 -21.98 -17.22
N LEU A 409 -7.81 -22.94 -16.69
CA LEU A 409 -8.36 -24.11 -15.99
C LEU A 409 -8.86 -23.74 -14.60
N MET A 410 -10.01 -24.32 -14.21
CA MET A 410 -10.62 -24.13 -12.91
C MET A 410 -10.59 -25.44 -12.10
N ALA A 411 -10.58 -25.30 -10.78
CA ALA A 411 -10.68 -26.43 -9.87
C ALA A 411 -12.14 -26.71 -9.51
N ASP A 412 -12.50 -27.97 -9.42
CA ASP A 412 -13.80 -28.43 -8.91
C ASP A 412 -13.85 -28.29 -7.36
N THR A 413 -15.01 -28.52 -6.78
CA THR A 413 -15.24 -28.50 -5.31
C THR A 413 -14.35 -29.50 -4.55
N SER A 414 -13.92 -30.58 -5.21
CA SER A 414 -12.97 -31.57 -4.69
C SER A 414 -11.49 -31.14 -4.75
N GLY A 415 -11.19 -30.04 -5.44
CA GLY A 415 -9.83 -29.57 -5.69
C GLY A 415 -9.18 -30.15 -6.96
N ARG A 416 -9.88 -31.04 -7.71
CA ARG A 416 -9.41 -31.57 -8.98
C ARG A 416 -9.61 -30.52 -10.09
N THR A 417 -8.63 -30.39 -10.98
CA THR A 417 -8.71 -29.47 -12.12
C THR A 417 -9.72 -29.98 -13.16
N ILE A 418 -10.62 -29.14 -13.61
CA ILE A 418 -11.57 -29.44 -14.69
C ILE A 418 -10.81 -29.40 -16.01
N GLU A 419 -10.91 -30.44 -16.83
CA GLU A 419 -10.20 -30.58 -18.12
C GLU A 419 -10.60 -29.52 -19.16
N LEU A 420 -11.80 -28.97 -19.04
CA LEU A 420 -12.34 -27.96 -19.93
C LEU A 420 -11.86 -26.56 -19.48
N PRO A 421 -11.04 -25.83 -20.27
CA PRO A 421 -10.61 -24.51 -19.89
C PRO A 421 -11.68 -23.46 -20.20
N ILE A 422 -11.71 -22.39 -19.43
CA ILE A 422 -12.45 -21.18 -19.77
C ILE A 422 -11.60 -20.37 -20.74
N LYS A 423 -11.96 -20.39 -22.03
CA LYS A 423 -11.24 -19.73 -23.12
C LYS A 423 -11.50 -18.23 -23.17
N SER A 424 -12.66 -17.79 -22.69
CA SER A 424 -13.07 -16.40 -22.64
C SER A 424 -12.36 -15.61 -21.54
N ASN A 425 -12.32 -14.30 -21.69
CA ASN A 425 -11.87 -13.35 -20.67
C ASN A 425 -13.02 -12.45 -20.23
N PHE A 426 -12.80 -11.65 -19.16
CA PHE A 426 -13.85 -10.77 -18.64
C PHE A 426 -14.22 -9.62 -19.61
N ARG A 427 -13.29 -9.20 -20.50
CA ARG A 427 -13.58 -8.18 -21.50
C ARG A 427 -14.55 -8.67 -22.56
N GLU A 428 -14.36 -9.92 -23.04
CA GLU A 428 -15.21 -10.55 -24.06
C GLU A 428 -16.54 -11.02 -23.50
N GLY A 429 -16.62 -11.24 -22.19
CA GLY A 429 -17.74 -11.88 -21.51
C GLY A 429 -17.60 -13.41 -21.46
N LEU A 430 -18.20 -14.04 -20.46
CA LEU A 430 -18.20 -15.49 -20.29
C LEU A 430 -19.51 -16.07 -20.86
N ASP A 431 -19.41 -17.23 -21.52
CA ASP A 431 -20.58 -18.01 -21.88
C ASP A 431 -21.24 -18.63 -20.64
N VAL A 432 -22.49 -19.04 -20.74
CA VAL A 432 -23.26 -19.59 -19.62
C VAL A 432 -22.57 -20.79 -18.97
N LEU A 433 -22.03 -21.71 -19.78
CA LEU A 433 -21.28 -22.87 -19.29
C LEU A 433 -19.98 -22.48 -18.59
N GLU A 434 -19.24 -21.53 -19.18
CA GLU A 434 -18.00 -21.00 -18.61
C GLU A 434 -18.25 -20.27 -17.28
N TYR A 435 -19.37 -19.54 -17.20
CA TYR A 435 -19.79 -18.91 -15.96
C TYR A 435 -20.08 -19.92 -14.87
N PHE A 436 -20.82 -20.99 -15.17
CA PHE A 436 -21.11 -22.07 -14.20
C PHE A 436 -19.83 -22.74 -13.72
N MET A 437 -18.92 -23.12 -14.62
CA MET A 437 -17.63 -23.70 -14.25
C MET A 437 -16.82 -22.76 -13.36
N SER A 438 -16.85 -21.46 -13.66
CA SER A 438 -16.13 -20.44 -12.90
C SER A 438 -16.70 -20.24 -11.50
N ALA A 439 -18.00 -20.46 -11.31
CA ALA A 439 -18.67 -20.22 -10.04
C ALA A 439 -18.30 -21.27 -8.95
N HIS A 440 -17.95 -22.50 -9.33
CA HIS A 440 -17.63 -23.55 -8.38
C HIS A 440 -16.36 -23.29 -7.57
N GLY A 441 -15.24 -22.95 -8.24
CA GLY A 441 -13.94 -22.74 -7.56
C GLY A 441 -13.76 -21.33 -7.02
N ALA A 442 -14.35 -20.31 -7.66
CA ALA A 442 -14.13 -18.91 -7.34
C ALA A 442 -15.24 -18.25 -6.49
N ARG A 443 -16.34 -18.98 -6.21
CA ARG A 443 -17.48 -18.40 -5.47
C ARG A 443 -17.10 -17.86 -4.07
N LYS A 444 -16.08 -18.40 -3.45
CA LYS A 444 -15.57 -17.93 -2.16
C LYS A 444 -14.72 -16.66 -2.29
N GLY A 445 -14.12 -16.42 -3.46
CA GLY A 445 -13.26 -15.28 -3.76
C GLY A 445 -13.90 -14.22 -4.66
N LEU A 446 -15.06 -14.53 -5.26
CA LEU A 446 -15.87 -13.52 -5.98
C LEU A 446 -16.80 -12.87 -4.97
N PRO A 447 -16.69 -11.58 -4.72
CA PRO A 447 -17.61 -10.91 -3.85
C PRO A 447 -19.03 -10.90 -4.44
N ARG A 448 -19.99 -10.68 -3.56
CA ARG A 448 -21.44 -10.72 -3.75
C ARG A 448 -22.03 -9.86 -4.90
N PHE A 449 -21.17 -9.27 -5.75
CA PHE A 449 -21.57 -8.29 -6.76
C PHE A 449 -21.67 -8.82 -8.21
N ALA A 450 -21.27 -10.04 -8.48
CA ALA A 450 -21.40 -10.64 -9.82
C ALA A 450 -22.83 -11.19 -10.04
N HIS A 451 -23.84 -10.33 -9.92
CA HIS A 451 -25.21 -10.71 -10.21
C HIS A 451 -25.68 -10.37 -11.65
N ARG A 452 -24.82 -9.75 -12.46
CA ARG A 452 -25.11 -9.48 -13.87
C ARG A 452 -23.92 -9.85 -14.74
N PRO A 453 -24.11 -10.69 -15.76
CA PRO A 453 -23.02 -11.09 -16.68
C PRO A 453 -22.51 -9.95 -17.56
N ASP A 454 -23.21 -8.82 -17.63
CA ASP A 454 -22.87 -7.70 -18.52
C ASP A 454 -21.93 -6.64 -17.90
N ASP A 455 -21.49 -6.84 -16.66
CA ASP A 455 -20.67 -5.83 -15.99
C ASP A 455 -19.17 -6.18 -15.97
N ALA A 456 -18.52 -6.07 -17.12
CA ALA A 456 -17.05 -5.96 -17.19
C ALA A 456 -16.57 -4.79 -16.30
N LEU A 457 -17.37 -3.72 -16.20
CA LEU A 457 -17.14 -2.60 -15.29
C LEU A 457 -17.19 -3.04 -13.81
N SER A 458 -18.07 -3.96 -13.45
CA SER A 458 -18.18 -4.51 -12.09
C SER A 458 -16.95 -5.33 -11.70
N ALA A 459 -16.38 -6.10 -12.63
CA ALA A 459 -15.13 -6.84 -12.40
C ALA A 459 -13.93 -5.88 -12.23
N ILE A 460 -13.91 -4.77 -12.98
CA ILE A 460 -12.88 -3.73 -12.89
C ILE A 460 -13.03 -2.94 -11.60
N VAL A 461 -14.24 -2.53 -11.25
CA VAL A 461 -14.52 -1.84 -9.99
C VAL A 461 -14.20 -2.73 -8.81
N HIS A 462 -14.39 -4.05 -8.95
CA HIS A 462 -14.01 -5.01 -7.93
C HIS A 462 -12.48 -5.22 -7.85
N PHE A 463 -11.80 -5.21 -8.98
CA PHE A 463 -10.32 -5.17 -9.04
C PHE A 463 -9.77 -3.94 -8.29
N LEU A 464 -10.44 -2.80 -8.40
CA LEU A 464 -10.06 -1.54 -7.75
C LEU A 464 -10.59 -1.41 -6.30
N ARG A 465 -11.70 -2.08 -5.94
CA ARG A 465 -12.47 -1.84 -4.72
C ARG A 465 -12.12 -2.75 -3.53
N ASN A 466 -11.31 -3.78 -3.73
CA ASN A 466 -10.99 -4.73 -2.65
C ASN A 466 -10.08 -4.17 -1.54
N ASP A 467 -9.76 -2.88 -1.58
CA ASP A 467 -9.26 -2.13 -0.42
C ASP A 467 -9.59 -0.65 -0.61
N ALA A 468 -10.05 -0.03 0.42
CA ALA A 468 -10.65 1.28 0.59
C ALA A 468 -9.86 2.53 0.10
N VAL A 469 -9.17 2.47 -1.02
CA VAL A 469 -8.33 3.57 -1.53
C VAL A 469 -9.08 4.54 -2.45
N VAL A 470 -10.20 4.11 -3.03
CA VAL A 470 -11.00 4.99 -3.92
C VAL A 470 -11.74 6.11 -3.18
N SER A 471 -11.87 6.03 -1.84
CA SER A 471 -12.55 7.08 -1.07
C SER A 471 -11.68 8.32 -0.77
N CYS A 472 -10.37 8.27 -0.99
CA CYS A 472 -9.47 9.40 -0.73
C CYS A 472 -9.31 10.37 -1.91
N ALA A 473 -9.76 9.98 -3.11
CA ALA A 473 -9.67 10.83 -4.31
C ALA A 473 -10.92 11.67 -4.57
N LEU A 474 -11.96 11.52 -3.74
CA LEU A 474 -13.27 12.22 -3.88
C LEU A 474 -13.62 13.11 -2.69
N SER A 475 -12.69 13.37 -1.76
CA SER A 475 -12.88 14.36 -0.68
C SER A 475 -11.91 15.52 -0.80
#